data_4edaf427c1fae1a43fbebc6ae3cb8b68
#
_entry.id   4edaf427c1fae1a43fbebc6ae3cb8b68
#
_cell.length_a   1.000
_cell.length_b   1.000
_cell.length_c   1.000
_cell.angle_alpha   90.00
_cell.angle_beta   90.00
_cell.angle_gamma   90.00
#
_symmetry.space_group_name_H-M   'P 1'
#
loop_
_entity.id
_entity.type
_entity.pdbx_description
1 polymer ?
#
loop_
_entity_poly.entity_id
_entity_poly.type
_entity_poly.pdbx_seq_one_letter_code
_entity_poly.pdbx_strand_id
1 'polypeptide(L)'
;MLTGKGNGEVVALGFTAGFIGALAVLLTATIAFDIGIGPALGVAKPISLAPPDVYRPLVWGGFWAIPLGFILRSLKDRHNMVGFLYFLAPVAALFFVFLPQRGLGLFGLKGGVGIMVWAILINAPFGIVATLAMAALAGRTESLAGAAPHPVG
;
A
#
# COMPACT_ATOMS: atom_id res chain seq x y z
N MET A 1 3.64 -13.24 13.14
CA MET A 1 4.10 -12.91 11.77
C MET A 1 5.49 -12.24 11.76
N LEU A 2 5.68 -11.11 12.44
CA LEU A 2 6.96 -10.37 12.48
C LEU A 2 7.64 -10.39 13.88
N THR A 3 7.16 -11.20 14.79
CA THR A 3 7.70 -11.33 16.15
C THR A 3 9.14 -11.85 16.07
N GLY A 4 10.06 -11.20 16.78
CA GLY A 4 11.48 -11.56 16.78
C GLY A 4 12.33 -10.93 15.67
N LYS A 5 11.71 -10.28 14.65
CA LYS A 5 12.47 -9.61 13.59
C LYS A 5 13.05 -8.28 14.06
N GLY A 6 14.29 -7.99 13.63
CA GLY A 6 14.98 -6.72 13.92
C GLY A 6 14.31 -5.53 13.22
N ASN A 7 14.57 -4.31 13.70
CA ASN A 7 14.00 -3.09 13.12
C ASN A 7 14.34 -2.93 11.64
N GLY A 8 15.59 -3.17 11.25
CA GLY A 8 16.01 -3.10 9.84
C GLY A 8 15.28 -4.09 8.95
N GLU A 9 15.03 -5.31 9.43
CA GLU A 9 14.28 -6.33 8.72
C GLU A 9 12.80 -5.93 8.55
N VAL A 10 12.18 -5.38 9.59
CA VAL A 10 10.80 -4.87 9.51
C VAL A 10 10.69 -3.71 8.51
N VAL A 11 11.67 -2.81 8.49
CA VAL A 11 11.71 -1.71 7.51
C VAL A 11 11.84 -2.25 6.08
N ALA A 12 12.77 -3.19 5.84
CA ALA A 12 12.96 -3.77 4.51
C ALA A 12 11.72 -4.55 4.04
N LEU A 13 11.15 -5.39 4.91
CA LEU A 13 9.92 -6.13 4.61
C LEU A 13 8.74 -5.18 4.37
N GLY A 14 8.59 -4.15 5.21
CA GLY A 14 7.56 -3.13 5.08
C GLY A 14 7.66 -2.40 3.75
N PHE A 15 8.85 -1.89 3.41
CA PHE A 15 9.07 -1.17 2.16
C PHE A 15 8.77 -2.04 0.93
N THR A 16 9.30 -3.28 0.90
CA THR A 16 9.07 -4.21 -0.21
C THR A 16 7.59 -4.59 -0.34
N ALA A 17 6.94 -4.91 0.77
CA ALA A 17 5.52 -5.25 0.78
C ALA A 17 4.63 -4.06 0.38
N GLY A 18 5.00 -2.84 0.79
CA GLY A 18 4.30 -1.63 0.39
C GLY A 18 4.44 -1.30 -1.09
N PHE A 19 5.58 -1.60 -1.68
CA PHE A 19 5.76 -1.51 -3.13
C PHE A 19 4.78 -2.46 -3.86
N ILE A 20 4.63 -3.69 -3.37
CA ILE A 20 3.66 -4.66 -3.92
C ILE A 20 2.22 -4.18 -3.68
N GLY A 21 1.92 -3.62 -2.51
CA GLY A 21 0.62 -3.00 -2.23
C GLY A 21 0.29 -1.84 -3.17
N ALA A 22 1.27 -1.00 -3.50
CA ALA A 22 1.10 0.09 -4.45
C ALA A 22 0.89 -0.40 -5.89
N LEU A 23 1.50 -1.51 -6.30
CA LEU A 23 1.18 -2.16 -7.56
C LEU A 23 -0.29 -2.57 -7.62
N ALA A 24 -0.83 -3.13 -6.54
CA ALA A 24 -2.25 -3.47 -6.48
C ALA A 24 -3.16 -2.23 -6.62
N VAL A 25 -2.79 -1.09 -6.02
CA VAL A 25 -3.49 0.19 -6.20
C VAL A 25 -3.48 0.62 -7.67
N LEU A 26 -2.32 0.60 -8.32
CA LEU A 26 -2.18 0.98 -9.73
C LEU A 26 -3.01 0.08 -10.64
N LEU A 27 -2.95 -1.24 -10.43
CA LEU A 27 -3.75 -2.20 -11.19
C LEU A 27 -5.25 -1.97 -10.97
N THR A 28 -5.69 -1.78 -9.73
CA THR A 28 -7.09 -1.50 -9.41
C THR A 28 -7.55 -0.20 -10.10
N ALA A 29 -6.73 0.85 -10.06
CA ALA A 29 -7.05 2.12 -10.70
C ALA A 29 -7.15 1.98 -12.23
N THR A 30 -6.25 1.25 -12.85
CA THR A 30 -6.27 1.00 -14.30
C THR A 30 -7.51 0.22 -14.69
N ILE A 31 -7.75 -0.93 -14.05
CA ILE A 31 -8.90 -1.78 -14.33
C ILE A 31 -10.21 -1.02 -14.10
N ALA A 32 -10.36 -0.33 -12.97
CA ALA A 32 -11.57 0.42 -12.65
C ALA A 32 -11.81 1.58 -13.62
N PHE A 33 -10.76 2.19 -14.16
CA PHE A 33 -10.90 3.20 -15.20
C PHE A 33 -11.34 2.58 -16.54
N ASP A 34 -10.72 1.48 -16.95
CA ASP A 34 -10.99 0.83 -18.26
C ASP A 34 -12.40 0.23 -18.34
N ILE A 35 -12.95 -0.25 -17.21
CA ILE A 35 -14.34 -0.72 -17.13
C ILE A 35 -15.37 0.40 -16.91
N GLY A 36 -14.94 1.66 -16.96
CA GLY A 36 -15.82 2.84 -16.93
C GLY A 36 -16.16 3.39 -15.56
N ILE A 37 -15.70 2.80 -14.44
CA ILE A 37 -15.97 3.29 -13.08
C ILE A 37 -15.30 4.66 -12.88
N GLY A 38 -14.05 4.84 -13.31
CA GLY A 38 -13.35 6.11 -13.22
C GLY A 38 -14.11 7.25 -13.93
N PRO A 39 -14.41 7.12 -15.24
CA PRO A 39 -15.23 8.10 -15.96
C PRO A 39 -16.58 8.36 -15.31
N ALA A 40 -17.29 7.34 -14.83
CA ALA A 40 -18.58 7.51 -14.15
C ALA A 40 -18.47 8.32 -12.83
N LEU A 41 -17.30 8.29 -12.18
CA LEU A 41 -16.98 9.07 -11.00
C LEU A 41 -16.37 10.46 -11.33
N GLY A 42 -16.33 10.85 -12.60
CA GLY A 42 -15.79 12.15 -13.02
C GLY A 42 -14.26 12.21 -13.13
N VAL A 43 -13.59 11.06 -13.15
CA VAL A 43 -12.15 10.98 -13.38
C VAL A 43 -11.88 11.14 -14.88
N ALA A 44 -11.26 12.27 -15.26
CA ALA A 44 -11.06 12.62 -16.66
C ALA A 44 -9.98 11.82 -17.40
N LYS A 45 -9.00 11.27 -16.64
CA LYS A 45 -7.85 10.56 -17.22
C LYS A 45 -7.45 9.37 -16.35
N PRO A 46 -6.97 8.27 -16.96
CA PRO A 46 -6.41 7.14 -16.21
C PRO A 46 -5.14 7.58 -15.47
N ILE A 47 -4.72 6.75 -14.50
CA ILE A 47 -3.41 6.91 -13.88
C ILE A 47 -2.34 6.57 -14.92
N SER A 48 -1.35 7.45 -15.05
CA SER A 48 -0.20 7.20 -15.92
C SER A 48 0.67 6.08 -15.36
N LEU A 49 0.91 5.04 -16.16
CA LEU A 49 1.87 3.96 -15.84
C LEU A 49 3.23 4.19 -16.51
N ALA A 50 3.38 5.30 -17.26
CA ALA A 50 4.65 5.64 -17.89
C ALA A 50 5.65 6.19 -16.86
N PRO A 51 6.96 5.91 -17.01
CA PRO A 51 7.99 6.63 -16.26
C PRO A 51 7.97 8.14 -16.58
N PRO A 52 8.20 9.03 -15.61
CA PRO A 52 8.49 8.76 -14.18
C PRO A 52 7.25 8.60 -13.28
N ASP A 53 6.04 8.76 -13.78
CA ASP A 53 4.80 8.86 -13.00
C ASP A 53 4.52 7.60 -12.16
N VAL A 54 4.83 6.41 -12.71
CA VAL A 54 4.64 5.13 -12.03
C VAL A 54 5.54 4.96 -10.80
N TYR A 55 6.73 5.53 -10.80
CA TYR A 55 7.68 5.32 -9.70
C TYR A 55 7.23 6.02 -8.41
N ARG A 56 6.60 7.18 -8.55
CA ARG A 56 6.17 7.98 -7.40
C ARG A 56 5.20 7.24 -6.48
N PRO A 57 4.07 6.67 -6.96
CA PRO A 57 3.17 5.91 -6.09
C PRO A 57 3.81 4.63 -5.54
N LEU A 58 4.71 3.97 -6.29
CA LEU A 58 5.40 2.77 -5.84
C LEU A 58 6.32 3.05 -4.66
N VAL A 59 7.16 4.08 -4.76
CA VAL A 59 8.08 4.48 -3.68
C VAL A 59 7.29 4.96 -2.45
N TRP A 60 6.26 5.78 -2.63
CA TRP A 60 5.40 6.21 -1.53
C TRP A 60 4.68 5.05 -0.88
N GLY A 61 4.20 4.06 -1.65
CA GLY A 61 3.61 2.84 -1.10
C GLY A 61 4.58 2.08 -0.21
N GLY A 62 5.85 1.97 -0.62
CA GLY A 62 6.91 1.43 0.22
C GLY A 62 7.03 2.15 1.56
N PHE A 63 7.12 3.48 1.54
CA PHE A 63 7.19 4.27 2.77
C PHE A 63 5.96 4.13 3.66
N TRP A 64 4.75 4.10 3.09
CA TRP A 64 3.52 3.92 3.84
C TRP A 64 3.44 2.57 4.55
N ALA A 65 3.99 1.51 4.01
CA ALA A 65 3.92 0.20 4.65
C ALA A 65 5.01 -0.05 5.71
N ILE A 66 6.00 0.82 5.87
CA ILE A 66 6.96 0.72 6.98
C ILE A 66 6.26 0.82 8.34
N PRO A 67 5.44 1.87 8.64
CA PRO A 67 4.67 1.92 9.87
C PRO A 67 3.71 0.73 10.04
N LEU A 68 3.09 0.26 8.96
CA LEU A 68 2.26 -0.95 8.99
C LEU A 68 3.06 -2.16 9.50
N GLY A 69 4.30 -2.34 9.05
CA GLY A 69 5.17 -3.43 9.52
C GLY A 69 5.40 -3.39 11.03
N PHE A 70 5.65 -2.21 11.60
CA PHE A 70 5.79 -2.05 13.04
C PHE A 70 4.49 -2.32 13.81
N ILE A 71 3.35 -1.88 13.28
CA ILE A 71 2.02 -2.17 13.84
C ILE A 71 1.80 -3.68 13.85
N LEU A 72 1.97 -4.35 12.71
CA LEU A 72 1.76 -5.79 12.59
C LEU A 72 2.71 -6.61 13.47
N ARG A 73 3.94 -6.14 13.69
CA ARG A 73 4.88 -6.77 14.64
C ARG A 73 4.37 -6.74 16.08
N SER A 74 3.69 -5.67 16.47
CA SER A 74 3.17 -5.48 17.82
C SER A 74 1.88 -6.24 18.08
N LEU A 75 1.19 -6.69 17.04
CA LEU A 75 -0.07 -7.42 17.14
C LEU A 75 0.18 -8.92 17.28
N LYS A 76 -0.63 -9.58 18.11
CA LYS A 76 -0.67 -11.04 18.22
C LYS A 76 -1.62 -11.65 17.19
N ASP A 77 -2.79 -11.01 17.03
CA ASP A 77 -3.90 -11.49 16.20
C ASP A 77 -4.43 -10.39 15.29
N ARG A 78 -5.38 -10.72 14.41
CA ARG A 78 -6.12 -9.79 13.54
C ARG A 78 -5.27 -9.02 12.52
N HIS A 79 -4.11 -9.56 12.11
CA HIS A 79 -3.22 -8.93 11.15
C HIS A 79 -3.94 -8.52 9.85
N ASN A 80 -4.78 -9.39 9.30
CA ASN A 80 -5.49 -9.13 8.04
C ASN A 80 -6.52 -8.00 8.20
N MET A 81 -7.23 -7.94 9.34
CA MET A 81 -8.19 -6.87 9.60
C MET A 81 -7.49 -5.52 9.73
N VAL A 82 -6.42 -5.46 10.51
CA VAL A 82 -5.63 -4.24 10.68
C VAL A 82 -4.98 -3.85 9.36
N GLY A 83 -4.44 -4.79 8.63
CA GLY A 83 -3.90 -4.57 7.30
C GLY A 83 -4.93 -4.00 6.35
N PHE A 84 -6.13 -4.59 6.29
CA PHE A 84 -7.20 -4.05 5.46
C PHE A 84 -7.54 -2.60 5.85
N LEU A 85 -7.79 -2.33 7.12
CA LEU A 85 -8.13 -0.98 7.57
C LEU A 85 -7.00 0.04 7.39
N TYR A 86 -5.76 -0.42 7.29
CA TYR A 86 -4.61 0.46 7.14
C TYR A 86 -4.62 1.30 5.86
N PHE A 87 -5.35 0.89 4.81
CA PHE A 87 -5.48 1.72 3.60
C PHE A 87 -6.05 3.12 3.90
N LEU A 88 -6.76 3.27 5.01
CA LEU A 88 -7.27 4.57 5.44
C LEU A 88 -6.17 5.58 5.78
N ALA A 89 -4.98 5.13 6.19
CA ALA A 89 -3.87 6.02 6.51
C ALA A 89 -3.35 6.80 5.28
N PRO A 90 -2.96 6.15 4.16
CA PRO A 90 -2.60 6.88 2.94
C PRO A 90 -3.80 7.64 2.32
N VAL A 91 -5.04 7.14 2.46
CA VAL A 91 -6.24 7.87 2.01
C VAL A 91 -6.45 9.14 2.82
N ALA A 92 -6.25 9.10 4.15
CA ALA A 92 -6.32 10.30 4.98
C ALA A 92 -5.28 11.35 4.54
N ALA A 93 -4.02 10.93 4.32
CA ALA A 93 -3.00 11.84 3.80
C ALA A 93 -3.37 12.40 2.42
N LEU A 94 -3.97 11.58 1.56
CA LEU A 94 -4.47 12.02 0.26
C LEU A 94 -5.53 13.11 0.44
N PHE A 95 -6.48 12.93 1.32
CA PHE A 95 -7.60 13.86 1.55
C PHE A 95 -7.21 15.16 2.23
N PHE A 96 -6.31 15.10 3.20
CA PHE A 96 -5.96 16.25 4.02
C PHE A 96 -4.71 16.99 3.57
N VAL A 97 -3.85 16.34 2.77
CA VAL A 97 -2.58 16.92 2.31
C VAL A 97 -2.52 17.03 0.78
N PHE A 98 -2.57 15.89 0.08
CA PHE A 98 -2.23 15.88 -1.35
C PHE A 98 -3.32 16.48 -2.26
N LEU A 99 -4.60 16.24 -2.00
CA LEU A 99 -5.69 16.83 -2.79
C LEU A 99 -5.83 18.34 -2.56
N PRO A 100 -5.75 18.86 -1.31
CA PRO A 100 -5.68 20.29 -1.07
C PRO A 100 -4.49 20.97 -1.78
N GLN A 101 -3.29 20.38 -1.73
CA GLN A 101 -2.10 20.92 -2.43
C GLN A 101 -2.27 20.97 -3.95
N ARG A 102 -3.11 20.09 -4.52
CA ARG A 102 -3.46 20.09 -5.95
C ARG A 102 -4.63 21.02 -6.29
N GLY A 103 -5.11 21.81 -5.34
CA GLY A 103 -6.22 22.73 -5.53
C GLY A 103 -7.61 22.09 -5.49
N LEU A 104 -7.70 20.78 -5.24
CA LEU A 104 -8.97 20.03 -5.20
C LEU A 104 -9.72 20.15 -3.87
N GLY A 105 -9.13 20.85 -2.89
CA GLY A 105 -9.72 21.04 -1.56
C GLY A 105 -9.72 19.78 -0.70
N LEU A 106 -10.24 19.88 0.51
CA LEU A 106 -10.38 18.74 1.41
C LEU A 106 -11.24 17.66 0.77
N PHE A 107 -10.83 16.39 0.95
CA PHE A 107 -11.49 15.21 0.37
C PHE A 107 -11.57 15.21 -1.17
N GLY A 108 -10.99 16.19 -1.86
CA GLY A 108 -11.11 16.34 -3.31
C GLY A 108 -12.45 16.88 -3.77
N LEU A 109 -13.26 17.48 -2.89
CA LEU A 109 -14.65 17.87 -3.14
C LEU A 109 -14.78 18.95 -4.21
N LYS A 110 -13.76 19.76 -4.48
CA LYS A 110 -13.77 20.69 -5.62
C LYS A 110 -13.77 19.99 -6.97
N GLY A 111 -13.28 18.75 -7.02
CA GLY A 111 -13.40 17.88 -8.19
C GLY A 111 -14.67 17.04 -8.23
N GLY A 112 -15.52 17.17 -7.22
CA GLY A 112 -16.77 16.41 -7.05
C GLY A 112 -16.62 15.20 -6.11
N VAL A 113 -17.77 14.74 -5.59
CA VAL A 113 -17.85 13.59 -4.65
C VAL A 113 -17.24 12.31 -5.28
N GLY A 114 -17.35 12.15 -6.60
CA GLY A 114 -16.78 11.01 -7.31
C GLY A 114 -15.26 10.88 -7.13
N ILE A 115 -14.53 12.00 -7.04
CA ILE A 115 -13.08 11.98 -6.77
C ILE A 115 -12.78 11.40 -5.38
N MET A 116 -13.59 11.72 -4.39
CA MET A 116 -13.47 11.14 -3.04
C MET A 116 -13.70 9.63 -3.07
N VAL A 117 -14.80 9.19 -3.71
CA VAL A 117 -15.14 7.76 -3.86
C VAL A 117 -14.04 7.02 -4.62
N TRP A 118 -13.55 7.61 -5.71
CA TRP A 118 -12.45 7.07 -6.50
C TRP A 118 -11.20 6.83 -5.65
N ALA A 119 -10.78 7.84 -4.88
CA ALA A 119 -9.59 7.75 -4.04
C ALA A 119 -9.69 6.61 -3.00
N ILE A 120 -10.86 6.42 -2.39
CA ILE A 120 -11.11 5.30 -1.46
C ILE A 120 -11.04 3.96 -2.20
N LEU A 121 -11.76 3.84 -3.31
CA LEU A 121 -11.89 2.61 -4.08
C LEU A 121 -10.53 2.07 -4.53
N ILE A 122 -9.72 2.91 -5.16
CA ILE A 122 -8.43 2.45 -5.71
C ILE A 122 -7.39 2.13 -4.64
N ASN A 123 -7.49 2.74 -3.45
CA ASN A 123 -6.56 2.49 -2.35
C ASN A 123 -6.99 1.31 -1.45
N ALA A 124 -8.24 0.84 -1.54
CA ALA A 124 -8.76 -0.23 -0.69
C ALA A 124 -7.89 -1.51 -0.67
N PRO A 125 -7.30 -1.99 -1.76
CA PRO A 125 -6.48 -3.20 -1.75
C PRO A 125 -5.09 -3.00 -1.11
N PHE A 126 -4.62 -1.75 -0.93
CA PHE A 126 -3.26 -1.46 -0.48
C PHE A 126 -2.86 -2.22 0.79
N GLY A 127 -3.62 -2.02 1.86
CA GLY A 127 -3.22 -2.51 3.17
C GLY A 127 -3.27 -4.04 3.28
N ILE A 128 -4.31 -4.67 2.71
CA ILE A 128 -4.40 -6.14 2.74
C ILE A 128 -3.32 -6.79 1.88
N VAL A 129 -3.05 -6.27 0.68
CA VAL A 129 -2.01 -6.80 -0.21
C VAL A 129 -0.63 -6.62 0.42
N ALA A 130 -0.33 -5.45 0.99
CA ALA A 130 0.92 -5.22 1.71
C ALA A 130 1.08 -6.18 2.90
N THR A 131 0.00 -6.43 3.67
CA THR A 131 0.05 -7.36 4.81
C THR A 131 0.33 -8.79 4.36
N LEU A 132 -0.36 -9.28 3.32
CA LEU A 132 -0.15 -10.62 2.76
C LEU A 132 1.25 -10.77 2.16
N ALA A 133 1.72 -9.77 1.43
CA ALA A 133 3.08 -9.75 0.88
C ALA A 133 4.13 -9.79 2.00
N MET A 134 3.94 -9.03 3.06
CA MET A 134 4.83 -9.00 4.23
C MET A 134 4.87 -10.36 4.93
N ALA A 135 3.73 -11.04 5.09
CA ALA A 135 3.65 -12.39 5.65
C ALA A 135 4.41 -13.41 4.79
N ALA A 136 4.21 -13.38 3.47
CA ALA A 136 4.87 -14.27 2.53
C ALA A 136 6.40 -14.07 2.50
N LEU A 137 6.85 -12.83 2.50
CA LEU A 137 8.28 -12.49 2.52
C LEU A 137 8.94 -12.91 3.85
N ALA A 138 8.27 -12.67 4.98
CA ALA A 138 8.76 -13.06 6.31
C ALA A 138 8.94 -14.57 6.44
N GLY A 139 8.00 -15.37 5.95
CA GLY A 139 8.10 -16.83 5.95
C GLY A 139 9.23 -17.36 5.08
N ARG A 140 9.50 -16.72 3.94
CA ARG A 140 10.64 -17.08 3.06
C ARG A 140 11.99 -16.81 3.71
N THR A 141 12.17 -15.69 4.39
CA THR A 141 13.44 -15.39 5.08
C THR A 141 13.73 -16.40 6.19
N GLU A 142 12.73 -16.86 6.91
CA GLU A 142 12.89 -17.91 7.93
C GLU A 142 13.28 -19.26 7.33
N SER A 143 12.66 -19.64 6.23
CA SER A 143 12.98 -20.89 5.51
C SER A 143 14.43 -20.92 4.99
N LEU A 144 14.90 -19.81 4.43
CA LEU A 144 16.28 -19.69 3.93
C LEU A 144 17.31 -19.69 5.05
N ALA A 145 17.02 -19.04 6.18
CA ALA A 145 17.90 -19.03 7.33
C ALA A 145 18.04 -20.43 7.97
N GLY A 146 16.97 -21.22 8.01
CA GLY A 146 16.99 -22.60 8.51
C GLY A 146 17.68 -23.60 7.57
N ALA A 147 17.82 -23.27 6.28
CA ALA A 147 18.50 -24.11 5.30
C ALA A 147 20.01 -23.85 5.19
N ALA A 148 20.55 -22.83 5.88
CA ALA A 148 21.97 -22.55 5.88
C ALA A 148 22.75 -23.71 6.58
N PRO A 149 23.81 -24.29 5.95
CA PRO A 149 24.59 -25.35 6.59
C PRO A 149 25.22 -24.83 7.87
N HIS A 150 25.10 -25.63 8.96
CA HIS A 150 25.82 -25.33 10.19
C HIS A 150 27.31 -25.31 9.90
N PRO A 151 28.08 -24.32 10.36
CA PRO A 151 29.52 -24.35 10.24
C PRO A 151 30.03 -25.60 10.96
N VAL A 152 30.63 -26.51 10.22
CA VAL A 152 31.39 -27.65 10.79
C VAL A 152 32.55 -27.07 11.57
N GLY A 153 32.48 -27.17 12.91
CA GLY A 153 33.56 -26.77 13.82
C GLY A 153 34.76 -27.68 13.71
#